data_c8e7be2e3eda997393bf65a7c5b87932
#
_entry.id   c8e7be2e3eda997393bf65a7c5b87932
#
_cell.length_a   1.000
_cell.length_b   1.000
_cell.length_c   1.000
_cell.angle_alpha   90.00
_cell.angle_beta   90.00
_cell.angle_gamma   90.00
#
_symmetry.space_group_name_H-M   'P 1'
#
loop_
_entity.id
_entity.type
_entity.pdbx_description
1 polymer ?
#
loop_
_entity_poly.entity_id
_entity_poly.type
_entity_poly.pdbx_seq_one_letter_code
_entity_poly.pdbx_strand_id
1 'polypeptide(L)'
;RSINFYTQILGMKLIRTSENPEYKYSLAFVGYGTNPEHAEIELTYNWGVEKYEMGNAYGHIALGVPDAYAACEAIKAAGGNVTREAGPVKGGSTVIAFVTDPDGYKMELIQRL
;
A
#
# COMPACT_ATOMS: atom_id res chain seq x y z
N ARG A 1 4.20 -11.87 1.80
CA ARG A 1 4.95 -10.64 2.16
C ARG A 1 4.11 -9.39 1.90
N SER A 2 3.62 -9.22 0.67
CA SER A 2 2.79 -8.08 0.32
C SER A 2 1.44 -8.10 1.03
N ILE A 3 0.77 -9.24 1.09
CA ILE A 3 -0.50 -9.36 1.81
C ILE A 3 -0.32 -8.92 3.27
N ASN A 4 0.75 -9.38 3.92
CA ASN A 4 1.03 -9.00 5.30
C ASN A 4 1.20 -7.48 5.44
N PHE A 5 1.93 -6.87 4.52
CA PHE A 5 2.15 -5.42 4.55
C PHE A 5 0.83 -4.66 4.45
N TYR A 6 0.02 -4.97 3.43
CA TYR A 6 -1.22 -4.22 3.21
C TYR A 6 -2.26 -4.50 4.30
N THR A 7 -2.30 -5.71 4.87
CA THR A 7 -3.29 -6.03 5.90
C THR A 7 -2.79 -5.71 7.31
N GLN A 8 -1.65 -6.23 7.72
CA GLN A 8 -1.18 -6.09 9.10
C GLN A 8 -0.56 -4.72 9.37
N ILE A 9 0.10 -4.12 8.39
CA ILE A 9 0.79 -2.85 8.59
C ILE A 9 -0.10 -1.68 8.18
N LEU A 10 -0.74 -1.73 7.00
CA LEU A 10 -1.61 -0.64 6.54
C LEU A 10 -3.07 -0.80 6.98
N GLY A 11 -3.43 -1.91 7.61
CA GLY A 11 -4.77 -2.09 8.17
C GLY A 11 -5.86 -2.42 7.18
N MET A 12 -5.53 -2.80 5.96
CA MET A 12 -6.51 -3.23 4.98
C MET A 12 -7.03 -4.62 5.31
N LYS A 13 -8.12 -5.01 4.67
CA LYS A 13 -8.68 -6.36 4.76
C LYS A 13 -8.29 -7.15 3.52
N LEU A 14 -8.01 -8.44 3.70
CA LEU A 14 -7.88 -9.36 2.58
C LEU A 14 -9.30 -9.72 2.15
N ILE A 15 -9.72 -9.20 1.00
CA ILE A 15 -11.10 -9.32 0.56
C ILE A 15 -11.36 -10.67 -0.09
N ARG A 16 -10.48 -11.08 -1.01
CA ARG A 16 -10.58 -12.39 -1.66
C ARG A 16 -9.26 -12.76 -2.31
N THR A 17 -9.09 -14.04 -2.60
CA THR A 17 -7.94 -14.56 -3.31
C THR A 17 -8.40 -15.48 -4.41
N SER A 18 -7.57 -15.67 -5.44
CA SER A 18 -7.80 -16.67 -6.45
C SER A 18 -6.49 -17.20 -6.98
N GLU A 19 -6.54 -18.43 -7.53
CA GLU A 19 -5.39 -19.09 -8.10
C GLU A 19 -5.70 -19.46 -9.53
N ASN A 20 -4.72 -19.32 -10.42
CA ASN A 20 -4.85 -19.75 -11.80
C ASN A 20 -3.67 -20.66 -12.16
N PRO A 21 -3.79 -21.98 -11.91
CA PRO A 21 -2.68 -22.91 -12.18
C PRO A 21 -2.34 -23.04 -13.66
N GLU A 22 -3.32 -22.83 -14.54
CA GLU A 22 -3.09 -22.92 -15.98
C GLU A 22 -2.10 -21.85 -16.43
N TYR A 23 -2.28 -20.61 -15.99
CA TYR A 23 -1.41 -19.50 -16.34
C TYR A 23 -0.40 -19.15 -15.24
N LYS A 24 -0.39 -19.92 -14.16
CA LYS A 24 0.61 -19.85 -13.08
C LYS A 24 0.69 -18.47 -12.43
N TYR A 25 -0.46 -17.99 -11.96
CA TYR A 25 -0.48 -16.76 -11.15
C TYR A 25 -1.52 -16.86 -10.05
N SER A 26 -1.32 -16.04 -9.02
CA SER A 26 -2.23 -15.91 -7.90
C SER A 26 -2.62 -14.46 -7.74
N LEU A 27 -3.85 -14.21 -7.33
CA LEU A 27 -4.36 -12.87 -7.06
C LEU A 27 -4.81 -12.75 -5.62
N ALA A 28 -4.58 -11.58 -5.04
CA ALA A 28 -5.12 -11.23 -3.74
C ALA A 28 -5.64 -9.80 -3.82
N PHE A 29 -6.85 -9.58 -3.35
CA PHE A 29 -7.48 -8.27 -3.37
C PHE A 29 -7.53 -7.73 -1.96
N VAL A 30 -6.94 -6.56 -1.75
CA VAL A 30 -6.87 -5.91 -0.43
C VAL A 30 -7.48 -4.52 -0.51
N GLY A 31 -8.05 -4.04 0.60
CA GLY A 31 -8.65 -2.72 0.66
C GLY A 31 -9.26 -2.46 2.02
N TYR A 32 -9.73 -1.23 2.21
CA TYR A 32 -10.42 -0.86 3.45
C TYR A 32 -11.92 -1.17 3.39
N GLY A 33 -12.39 -1.60 2.23
CA GLY A 33 -13.76 -2.02 1.97
C GLY A 33 -13.82 -2.58 0.57
N THR A 34 -15.02 -2.77 0.02
CA THR A 34 -15.22 -3.39 -1.30
C THR A 34 -15.82 -2.41 -2.28
N ASN A 35 -15.65 -2.70 -3.58
CA ASN A 35 -16.30 -1.95 -4.64
C ASN A 35 -17.83 -2.05 -4.51
N PRO A 36 -18.60 -1.03 -4.93
CA PRO A 36 -18.11 0.24 -5.50
C PRO A 36 -17.77 1.32 -4.48
N GLU A 37 -18.07 1.12 -3.18
CA GLU A 37 -17.87 2.14 -2.15
C GLU A 37 -16.39 2.42 -1.85
N HIS A 38 -15.55 1.39 -2.03
CA HIS A 38 -14.11 1.48 -1.78
C HIS A 38 -13.34 0.89 -2.94
N ALA A 39 -12.16 1.43 -3.20
CA ALA A 39 -11.24 0.86 -4.16
C ALA A 39 -10.54 -0.36 -3.55
N GLU A 40 -10.16 -1.28 -4.40
CA GLU A 40 -9.39 -2.47 -4.02
C GLU A 40 -8.06 -2.45 -4.77
N ILE A 41 -7.02 -2.95 -4.14
CA ILE A 41 -5.73 -3.16 -4.81
C ILE A 41 -5.65 -4.64 -5.17
N GLU A 42 -5.43 -4.92 -6.45
CA GLU A 42 -5.22 -6.28 -6.91
C GLU A 42 -3.72 -6.58 -6.87
N LEU A 43 -3.32 -7.47 -5.98
CA LEU A 43 -1.95 -7.93 -5.90
C LEU A 43 -1.82 -9.18 -6.75
N THR A 44 -0.84 -9.20 -7.64
CA THR A 44 -0.61 -10.33 -8.53
C THR A 44 0.75 -10.96 -8.24
N TYR A 45 0.74 -12.27 -8.01
CA TYR A 45 1.96 -13.05 -7.93
C TYR A 45 2.05 -13.95 -9.17
N ASN A 46 2.99 -13.65 -10.05
CA ASN A 46 3.33 -14.52 -11.17
C ASN A 46 4.32 -15.54 -10.64
N TRP A 47 3.91 -16.83 -10.66
CA TRP A 47 4.67 -17.88 -9.97
C TRP A 47 6.12 -17.96 -10.46
N GLY A 48 7.05 -17.96 -9.51
CA GLY A 48 8.47 -18.01 -9.79
C GLY A 48 9.11 -16.66 -10.04
N VAL A 49 8.33 -15.59 -10.15
CA VAL A 49 8.86 -14.24 -10.35
C VAL A 49 8.83 -13.49 -9.03
N GLU A 50 10.00 -13.15 -8.50
CA GLU A 50 10.09 -12.48 -7.20
C GLU A 50 10.45 -11.01 -7.30
N LYS A 51 10.89 -10.56 -8.48
CA LYS A 51 11.39 -9.20 -8.64
C LYS A 51 11.13 -8.70 -10.06
N TYR A 52 10.81 -7.42 -10.16
CA TYR A 52 10.55 -6.75 -11.43
C TYR A 52 11.45 -5.53 -11.56
N GLU A 53 11.74 -5.15 -12.80
CA GLU A 53 12.39 -3.87 -13.09
C GLU A 53 11.33 -2.79 -12.98
N MET A 54 11.43 -1.93 -11.96
CA MET A 54 10.44 -0.88 -11.73
C MET A 54 10.56 0.27 -12.71
N GLY A 55 11.77 0.55 -13.18
CA GLY A 55 12.03 1.68 -14.05
C GLY A 55 11.76 3.00 -13.34
N ASN A 56 11.37 4.01 -14.11
CA ASN A 56 11.09 5.34 -13.57
C ASN A 56 9.70 5.85 -13.94
N ALA A 57 8.81 4.97 -14.39
CA ALA A 57 7.46 5.38 -14.78
C ALA A 57 6.47 5.34 -13.62
N TYR A 58 6.68 4.46 -12.66
CA TYR A 58 5.77 4.35 -11.51
C TYR A 58 5.96 5.54 -10.57
N GLY A 59 4.86 6.18 -10.19
CA GLY A 59 4.87 7.22 -9.17
C GLY A 59 4.54 6.64 -7.80
N HIS A 60 3.27 6.74 -7.42
CA HIS A 60 2.80 6.20 -6.13
C HIS A 60 1.29 6.00 -6.16
N ILE A 61 0.78 5.26 -5.19
CA ILE A 61 -0.64 5.16 -4.90
C ILE A 61 -0.87 5.94 -3.61
N ALA A 62 -1.91 6.76 -3.58
CA ALA A 62 -2.23 7.56 -2.41
C ALA A 62 -3.37 6.93 -1.60
N LEU A 63 -3.23 6.92 -0.29
CA LEU A 63 -4.23 6.43 0.65
C LEU A 63 -4.67 7.58 1.55
N GLY A 64 -5.98 7.81 1.65
CA GLY A 64 -6.53 8.77 2.60
C GLY A 64 -6.54 8.16 4.00
N VAL A 65 -6.00 8.88 4.98
CA VAL A 65 -5.97 8.45 6.38
C VAL A 65 -6.45 9.58 7.27
N PRO A 66 -7.07 9.27 8.43
CA PRO A 66 -7.56 10.33 9.33
C PRO A 66 -6.44 11.15 9.97
N ASP A 67 -5.31 10.51 10.27
CA ASP A 67 -4.19 11.14 10.96
C ASP A 67 -2.89 10.55 10.45
N ALA A 68 -2.21 11.29 9.58
CA ALA A 68 -0.98 10.79 8.94
C ALA A 68 0.16 10.63 9.95
N TYR A 69 0.20 11.45 11.00
CA TYR A 69 1.23 11.31 12.05
C TYR A 69 1.07 9.99 12.80
N ALA A 70 -0.17 9.69 13.20
CA ALA A 70 -0.46 8.44 13.90
C ALA A 70 -0.23 7.22 13.00
N ALA A 71 -0.61 7.33 11.72
CA ALA A 71 -0.38 6.26 10.76
C ALA A 71 1.10 5.95 10.60
N CYS A 72 1.96 6.98 10.50
CA CYS A 72 3.40 6.78 10.42
C CYS A 72 3.96 6.06 11.65
N GLU A 73 3.53 6.46 12.84
CA GLU A 73 3.99 5.82 14.06
C GLU A 73 3.57 4.34 14.12
N ALA A 74 2.33 4.05 13.74
CA ALA A 74 1.84 2.68 13.71
C ALA A 74 2.60 1.84 12.68
N ILE A 75 2.88 2.40 11.50
CA ILE A 75 3.62 1.70 10.44
C ILE A 75 5.05 1.40 10.92
N LYS A 76 5.73 2.36 11.53
CA LYS A 76 7.07 2.14 12.08
C LYS A 76 7.05 1.06 13.15
N ALA A 77 6.09 1.12 14.07
CA ALA A 77 5.97 0.14 15.16
C ALA A 77 5.75 -1.27 14.63
N ALA A 78 5.08 -1.41 13.48
CA ALA A 78 4.83 -2.69 12.85
C ALA A 78 5.98 -3.14 11.94
N GLY A 79 7.06 -2.38 11.86
CA GLY A 79 8.24 -2.73 11.06
C GLY A 79 8.21 -2.20 9.63
N GLY A 80 7.29 -1.29 9.31
CA GLY A 80 7.21 -0.70 7.99
C GLY A 80 8.26 0.38 7.76
N ASN A 81 8.45 0.74 6.50
CA ASN A 81 9.48 1.68 6.09
C ASN A 81 8.87 3.04 5.70
N VAL A 82 9.04 4.03 6.58
CA VAL A 82 8.60 5.41 6.31
C VAL A 82 9.76 6.14 5.63
N THR A 83 9.55 6.58 4.40
CA THR A 83 10.60 7.25 3.62
C THR A 83 10.50 8.76 3.69
N ARG A 84 9.31 9.30 3.99
CA ARG A 84 9.11 10.73 4.24
C ARG A 84 8.16 10.86 5.41
N GLU A 85 8.67 11.43 6.51
CA GLU A 85 7.88 11.59 7.74
C GLU A 85 6.65 12.46 7.51
N ALA A 86 5.60 12.25 8.31
CA ALA A 86 4.39 13.02 8.20
C ALA A 86 4.66 14.50 8.48
N GLY A 87 4.10 15.34 7.65
CA GLY A 87 4.21 16.78 7.78
C GLY A 87 3.53 17.47 6.62
N PRO A 88 3.38 18.81 6.69
CA PRO A 88 2.74 19.55 5.60
C PRO A 88 3.49 19.40 4.28
N VAL A 89 2.73 19.33 3.20
CA VAL A 89 3.32 19.34 1.86
C VAL A 89 3.99 20.69 1.63
N LYS A 90 5.11 20.68 0.88
CA LYS A 90 5.85 21.90 0.58
C LYS A 90 4.93 22.90 -0.12
N GLY A 91 4.85 24.10 0.42
CA GLY A 91 4.02 25.16 -0.13
C GLY A 91 2.54 25.06 0.22
N GLY A 92 2.14 24.15 1.09
CA GLY A 92 0.75 23.96 1.49
C GLY A 92 0.60 23.52 2.91
N SER A 93 -0.63 23.14 3.28
CA SER A 93 -0.97 22.76 4.64
C SER A 93 -1.41 21.28 4.75
N THR A 94 -1.66 20.60 3.65
CA THR A 94 -2.06 19.19 3.69
C THR A 94 -0.93 18.34 4.26
N VAL A 95 -1.24 17.53 5.25
CA VAL A 95 -0.25 16.65 5.87
C VAL A 95 -0.16 15.37 5.04
N ILE A 96 1.05 15.04 4.63
CA ILE A 96 1.33 13.84 3.85
C ILE A 96 2.50 13.08 4.45
N ALA A 97 2.64 11.82 4.03
CA ALA A 97 3.80 10.99 4.35
C ALA A 97 4.00 10.01 3.21
N PHE A 98 5.19 9.42 3.12
CA PHE A 98 5.47 8.36 2.16
C PHE A 98 6.03 7.14 2.86
N VAL A 99 5.58 5.97 2.42
CA VAL A 99 6.09 4.68 2.88
C VAL A 99 6.35 3.82 1.64
N THR A 100 7.13 2.76 1.79
CA THR A 100 7.31 1.79 0.70
C THR A 100 6.78 0.44 1.13
N ASP A 101 6.20 -0.28 0.16
CA ASP A 101 5.78 -1.65 0.40
C ASP A 101 7.01 -2.59 0.30
N PRO A 102 6.85 -3.91 0.57
CA PRO A 102 7.99 -4.83 0.58
C PRO A 102 8.72 -4.95 -0.76
N ASP A 103 8.07 -4.59 -1.86
CA ASP A 103 8.67 -4.64 -3.19
C ASP A 103 9.24 -3.28 -3.61
N GLY A 104 9.15 -2.28 -2.74
CA GLY A 104 9.67 -0.95 -3.02
C GLY A 104 8.66 0.01 -3.65
N TYR A 105 7.40 -0.40 -3.80
CA TYR A 105 6.37 0.49 -4.35
C TYR A 105 6.01 1.56 -3.34
N LYS A 106 6.02 2.80 -3.81
CA LYS A 106 5.78 3.96 -2.97
C LYS A 106 4.29 4.18 -2.75
N MET A 107 3.92 4.40 -1.48
CA MET A 107 2.55 4.71 -1.08
C MET A 107 2.57 6.06 -0.40
N GLU A 108 1.66 6.95 -0.79
CA GLU A 108 1.50 8.24 -0.13
C GLU A 108 0.35 8.17 0.87
N LEU A 109 0.57 8.63 2.09
CA LEU A 109 -0.51 8.79 3.06
C LEU A 109 -0.93 10.25 3.03
N ILE A 110 -2.21 10.51 2.79
CA ILE A 110 -2.75 11.87 2.75
C ILE A 110 -3.75 12.01 3.89
N GLN A 111 -3.54 12.98 4.76
CA GLN A 111 -4.45 13.19 5.88
C GLN A 111 -5.76 13.76 5.39
N ARG A 112 -6.83 13.02 5.64
CA ARG A 112 -8.18 13.38 5.26
C ARG A 112 -9.15 12.97 6.35
N LEU A 113 -10.21 13.72 6.48
CA LEU A 113 -11.26 13.41 7.46
C LEU A 113 -12.24 12.38 6.91
#